data_0ead3f8b2859ac2a0e06bdeaa47a69b1
#
_entry.id   0ead3f8b2859ac2a0e06bdeaa47a69b1
#
_cell.length_a   1.000
_cell.length_b   1.000
_cell.length_c   1.000
_cell.angle_alpha   90.00
_cell.angle_beta   90.00
_cell.angle_gamma   90.00
#
_symmetry.space_group_name_H-M   'P 1'
#
loop_
_entity.id
_entity.type
_entity.pdbx_description
1 polymer ?
#
loop_
_entity_poly.entity_id
_entity_poly.type
_entity_poly.pdbx_seq_one_letter_code
_entity_poly.pdbx_strand_id
1 'polypeptide(L)'
;MAFFTAASKSDFQHQLRAALAQHISEQALPQVALFADQFFGIISLDELTQRRLSDLAGCTLSAWCLLERFEHGTPQVRVYNPDYERHGWQSTHTAVEVLHHDLPFLVDSVRTELNRRGYSIHTLQTTVLSVRRDAKGQLLELLPKGTSGDDVLQESLMYLEIDRCANAAELNVLARELEQVLGEVRVAVEDFEPMKAKLHELLAGIDATEYNVDPEEKSEVKVFLEWLVNNHFTFLGYEEFTVSSEDEGGQLSYDPSSFLGLTKLLRAGLTAEDLHIEGYAVNYLQEPTLLSFAKAAHPSRVHRPAYPDYVSIRQIDADGKVIKESRFMGLYTSSVYGESVHAIPYIRGKVAEVERRSGFDAKAHLGKELAQVLEVLPRDDLFQTPIDELSSTVMSIVQIQERNKIRVFLRKDPYGRFLSLIHI
;
A
#
# COMPACT_ATOMS: atom_id res chain seq x y z
N MET A 1 -1.59 32.63 30.02
CA MET A 1 -0.24 32.08 29.83
C MET A 1 0.25 32.49 28.46
N ALA A 2 1.40 33.16 28.37
CA ALA A 2 1.88 33.71 27.11
C ALA A 2 2.45 32.59 26.21
N PHE A 3 2.03 32.58 24.97
CA PHE A 3 2.72 31.85 23.91
C PHE A 3 4.11 32.52 23.72
N PHE A 4 5.14 31.76 23.37
CA PHE A 4 6.41 32.34 23.02
C PHE A 4 6.33 33.06 21.67
N THR A 5 7.22 34.01 21.46
CA THR A 5 7.37 34.71 20.17
C THR A 5 8.76 34.43 19.62
N ALA A 6 8.85 34.11 18.35
CA ALA A 6 10.11 33.97 17.65
C ALA A 6 10.09 34.78 16.35
N ALA A 7 11.12 35.57 16.12
CA ALA A 7 11.23 36.39 14.94
C ALA A 7 11.68 35.61 13.70
N SER A 8 12.29 34.46 13.89
CA SER A 8 12.80 33.58 12.85
C SER A 8 12.90 32.12 13.36
N LYS A 9 13.10 31.19 12.45
CA LYS A 9 13.34 29.79 12.79
C LYS A 9 14.61 29.61 13.61
N SER A 10 15.63 30.41 13.36
CA SER A 10 16.87 30.41 14.16
C SER A 10 16.63 30.92 15.59
N ASP A 11 15.77 31.93 15.76
CA ASP A 11 15.39 32.41 17.11
C ASP A 11 14.59 31.33 17.86
N PHE A 12 13.65 30.66 17.20
CA PHE A 12 12.97 29.51 17.77
C PHE A 12 13.92 28.40 18.23
N GLN A 13 14.88 28.01 17.37
CA GLN A 13 15.89 27.00 17.69
C GLN A 13 16.71 27.38 18.92
N HIS A 14 17.10 28.67 19.01
CA HIS A 14 17.84 29.16 20.17
C HIS A 14 17.02 29.10 21.47
N GLN A 15 15.76 29.53 21.43
CA GLN A 15 14.84 29.47 22.56
C GLN A 15 14.55 28.01 22.97
N LEU A 16 14.30 27.11 22.02
CA LEU A 16 14.07 25.69 22.27
C LEU A 16 15.30 25.03 22.91
N ARG A 17 16.49 25.33 22.39
CA ARG A 17 17.75 24.81 22.97
C ARG A 17 17.94 25.26 24.43
N ALA A 18 17.62 26.51 24.76
CA ALA A 18 17.69 27.02 26.13
C ALA A 18 16.66 26.31 27.06
N ALA A 19 15.46 25.98 26.52
CA ALA A 19 14.46 25.21 27.28
C ALA A 19 14.92 23.76 27.50
N LEU A 20 15.47 23.10 26.47
CA LEU A 20 16.00 21.73 26.58
C LEU A 20 17.16 21.62 27.56
N ALA A 21 18.05 22.61 27.63
CA ALA A 21 19.17 22.65 28.53
C ALA A 21 18.79 22.61 30.04
N GLN A 22 17.52 22.91 30.37
CA GLN A 22 17.02 22.80 31.74
C GLN A 22 16.71 21.37 32.17
N HIS A 23 16.62 20.43 31.23
CA HIS A 23 16.15 19.07 31.47
C HIS A 23 17.17 17.98 31.13
N ILE A 24 18.25 18.32 30.44
CA ILE A 24 19.27 17.38 29.96
C ILE A 24 20.70 17.86 30.35
N SER A 25 21.64 16.92 30.34
CA SER A 25 23.04 17.26 30.64
C SER A 25 23.70 18.10 29.54
N GLU A 26 24.69 18.89 29.88
CA GLU A 26 25.49 19.66 28.92
C GLU A 26 26.12 18.76 27.84
N GLN A 27 26.48 17.52 28.21
CA GLN A 27 27.05 16.54 27.26
C GLN A 27 26.05 16.05 26.22
N ALA A 28 24.78 15.85 26.57
CA ALA A 28 23.72 15.39 25.65
C ALA A 28 23.13 16.52 24.81
N LEU A 29 23.22 17.78 25.28
CA LEU A 29 22.55 18.91 24.65
C LEU A 29 22.88 19.11 23.17
N PRO A 30 24.12 18.93 22.68
CA PRO A 30 24.40 19.08 21.24
C PRO A 30 23.63 18.09 20.36
N GLN A 31 23.52 16.83 20.79
CA GLN A 31 22.81 15.78 20.06
C GLN A 31 21.29 16.00 20.08
N VAL A 32 20.73 16.36 21.24
CA VAL A 32 19.30 16.66 21.36
C VAL A 32 18.92 17.93 20.61
N ALA A 33 19.80 18.95 20.56
CA ALA A 33 19.58 20.14 19.76
C ALA A 33 19.58 19.82 18.25
N LEU A 34 20.54 19.01 17.77
CA LEU A 34 20.57 18.54 16.40
C LEU A 34 19.30 17.74 16.05
N PHE A 35 18.84 16.89 16.98
CA PHE A 35 17.58 16.17 16.85
C PHE A 35 16.39 17.13 16.72
N ALA A 36 16.28 18.12 17.60
CA ALA A 36 15.20 19.10 17.60
C ALA A 36 15.16 19.89 16.27
N ASP A 37 16.32 20.26 15.73
CA ASP A 37 16.42 20.95 14.42
C ASP A 37 15.90 20.09 13.27
N GLN A 38 16.20 18.80 13.28
CA GLN A 38 15.68 17.85 12.27
C GLN A 38 14.19 17.54 12.49
N PHE A 39 13.78 17.36 13.75
CA PHE A 39 12.43 17.02 14.15
C PHE A 39 11.41 18.11 13.75
N PHE A 40 11.72 19.38 14.00
CA PHE A 40 10.89 20.52 13.60
C PHE A 40 11.26 21.09 12.23
N GLY A 41 12.13 20.43 11.48
CA GLY A 41 12.70 20.96 10.24
C GLY A 41 11.66 21.37 9.19
N ILE A 42 10.57 20.63 9.06
CA ILE A 42 9.53 20.86 8.04
C ILE A 42 8.35 21.72 8.55
N ILE A 43 8.25 21.97 9.87
CA ILE A 43 7.11 22.70 10.46
C ILE A 43 7.30 24.21 10.26
N SER A 44 6.23 24.89 9.93
CA SER A 44 6.25 26.36 9.79
C SER A 44 6.43 27.05 11.15
N LEU A 45 7.06 28.23 11.13
CA LEU A 45 7.23 29.02 12.35
C LEU A 45 5.89 29.44 12.96
N ASP A 46 4.90 29.77 12.12
CA ASP A 46 3.57 30.14 12.55
C ASP A 46 2.88 29.02 13.33
N GLU A 47 3.03 27.79 12.88
CA GLU A 47 2.47 26.63 13.59
C GLU A 47 3.19 26.35 14.91
N LEU A 48 4.51 26.49 14.95
CA LEU A 48 5.30 26.33 16.17
C LEU A 48 4.95 27.37 17.24
N THR A 49 4.74 28.64 16.85
CA THR A 49 4.41 29.74 17.78
C THR A 49 3.00 29.65 18.34
N GLN A 50 2.12 28.81 17.79
CA GLN A 50 0.81 28.51 18.36
C GLN A 50 0.87 27.54 19.56
N ARG A 51 2.03 26.97 19.85
CA ARG A 51 2.25 26.04 20.95
C ARG A 51 3.09 26.70 22.05
N ARG A 52 3.10 26.11 23.24
CA ARG A 52 3.98 26.57 24.31
C ARG A 52 5.38 25.99 24.09
N LEU A 53 6.41 26.79 24.35
CA LEU A 53 7.79 26.34 24.21
C LEU A 53 8.10 25.14 25.14
N SER A 54 7.51 25.11 26.35
CA SER A 54 7.64 23.99 27.28
C SER A 54 7.07 22.69 26.72
N ASP A 55 5.92 22.76 26.02
CA ASP A 55 5.29 21.58 25.44
C ASP A 55 6.08 21.09 24.19
N LEU A 56 6.66 22.01 23.42
CA LEU A 56 7.56 21.68 22.32
C LEU A 56 8.86 21.04 22.84
N ALA A 57 9.43 21.54 23.92
CA ALA A 57 10.60 20.93 24.57
C ALA A 57 10.25 19.53 25.11
N GLY A 58 9.11 19.39 25.77
CA GLY A 58 8.64 18.11 26.32
C GLY A 58 8.40 17.06 25.26
N CYS A 59 7.71 17.39 24.14
CA CYS A 59 7.51 16.44 23.06
C CYS A 59 8.84 16.07 22.35
N THR A 60 9.80 17.02 22.25
CA THR A 60 11.15 16.73 21.75
C THR A 60 11.85 15.70 22.62
N LEU A 61 11.84 15.89 23.95
CA LEU A 61 12.46 14.95 24.87
C LEU A 61 11.78 13.58 24.87
N SER A 62 10.46 13.55 24.73
CA SER A 62 9.72 12.29 24.59
C SER A 62 10.16 11.52 23.35
N ALA A 63 10.19 12.18 22.19
CA ALA A 63 10.62 11.56 20.93
C ALA A 63 12.12 11.18 20.96
N TRP A 64 12.97 11.98 21.61
CA TRP A 64 14.37 11.64 21.85
C TRP A 64 14.53 10.37 22.68
N CYS A 65 13.79 10.22 23.79
CA CYS A 65 13.79 8.99 24.59
C CYS A 65 13.36 7.75 23.80
N LEU A 66 12.46 7.90 22.83
CA LEU A 66 12.13 6.80 21.92
C LEU A 66 13.32 6.45 21.02
N LEU A 67 14.05 7.45 20.55
CA LEU A 67 15.22 7.27 19.68
C LEU A 67 16.43 6.66 20.39
N GLU A 68 16.59 6.88 21.71
CA GLU A 68 17.78 6.41 22.45
C GLU A 68 18.01 4.90 22.36
N ARG A 69 16.93 4.12 22.26
CA ARG A 69 17.03 2.67 22.11
C ARG A 69 16.02 2.18 21.08
N PHE A 70 16.52 1.54 20.04
CA PHE A 70 15.70 0.92 18.99
C PHE A 70 16.20 -0.49 18.70
N GLU A 71 15.33 -1.48 18.92
CA GLU A 71 15.62 -2.87 18.60
C GLU A 71 15.38 -3.12 17.11
N HIS A 72 16.44 -3.51 16.41
CA HIS A 72 16.40 -3.70 14.97
C HIS A 72 15.33 -4.72 14.56
N GLY A 73 14.50 -4.36 13.60
CA GLY A 73 13.47 -5.23 13.01
C GLY A 73 12.11 -5.20 13.72
N THR A 74 11.97 -4.51 14.86
CA THR A 74 10.68 -4.38 15.55
C THR A 74 10.22 -2.93 15.56
N PRO A 75 9.04 -2.59 15.02
CA PRO A 75 8.53 -1.23 15.10
C PRO A 75 8.32 -0.82 16.55
N GLN A 76 8.71 0.40 16.90
CA GLN A 76 8.39 0.97 18.22
C GLN A 76 7.28 1.97 18.07
N VAL A 77 6.20 1.75 18.81
CA VAL A 77 5.02 2.62 18.81
C VAL A 77 4.68 3.00 20.24
N ARG A 78 4.52 4.28 20.49
CA ARG A 78 3.97 4.79 21.75
C ARG A 78 2.73 5.61 21.47
N VAL A 79 1.66 5.31 22.18
CA VAL A 79 0.39 6.03 22.12
C VAL A 79 -0.01 6.42 23.52
N TYR A 80 -0.09 7.72 23.78
CA TYR A 80 -0.37 8.22 25.13
C TYR A 80 -1.02 9.60 25.09
N ASN A 81 -1.66 9.94 26.20
CA ASN A 81 -2.15 11.29 26.44
C ASN A 81 -1.08 12.07 27.21
N PRO A 82 -0.44 13.07 26.60
CA PRO A 82 0.52 13.89 27.32
C PRO A 82 -0.12 14.56 28.55
N ASP A 83 0.55 14.42 29.70
CA ASP A 83 0.13 14.88 30.99
C ASP A 83 1.32 15.49 31.72
N TYR A 84 1.17 16.68 32.28
CA TYR A 84 2.28 17.43 32.86
C TYR A 84 2.93 16.70 34.04
N GLU A 85 2.14 15.99 34.86
CA GLU A 85 2.67 15.28 36.02
C GLU A 85 3.54 14.07 35.64
N ARG A 86 3.17 13.38 34.55
CA ARG A 86 3.82 12.16 34.10
C ARG A 86 4.91 12.39 33.05
N HIS A 87 4.68 13.35 32.16
CA HIS A 87 5.50 13.53 30.95
C HIS A 87 6.26 14.86 30.93
N GLY A 88 5.99 15.77 31.90
CA GLY A 88 6.59 17.10 31.96
C GLY A 88 6.03 18.09 30.91
N TRP A 89 5.06 17.68 30.12
CA TRP A 89 4.38 18.49 29.11
C TRP A 89 2.95 18.00 28.88
N GLN A 90 2.15 18.77 28.19
CA GLN A 90 0.74 18.43 27.95
C GLN A 90 0.26 18.79 26.55
N SER A 91 -0.73 18.04 26.07
CA SER A 91 -1.49 18.33 24.87
C SER A 91 -2.99 18.07 25.12
N THR A 92 -3.84 18.73 24.37
CA THR A 92 -5.28 18.41 24.32
C THR A 92 -5.55 17.18 23.44
N HIS A 93 -4.54 16.67 22.75
CA HIS A 93 -4.60 15.55 21.83
C HIS A 93 -3.90 14.32 22.40
N THR A 94 -4.13 13.18 21.79
CA THR A 94 -3.34 11.96 22.01
C THR A 94 -2.09 12.01 21.12
N ALA A 95 -0.93 11.80 21.72
CA ALA A 95 0.33 11.69 20.99
C ALA A 95 0.56 10.26 20.53
N VAL A 96 0.98 10.12 19.26
CA VAL A 96 1.44 8.88 18.65
C VAL A 96 2.85 9.08 18.17
N GLU A 97 3.78 8.28 18.66
CA GLU A 97 5.19 8.28 18.28
C GLU A 97 5.55 6.94 17.70
N VAL A 98 6.16 6.95 16.52
CA VAL A 98 6.58 5.75 15.81
C VAL A 98 8.03 5.88 15.40
N LEU A 99 8.83 4.86 15.72
CA LEU A 99 10.21 4.72 15.24
C LEU A 99 10.35 3.39 14.49
N HIS A 100 10.85 3.46 13.28
CA HIS A 100 11.05 2.32 12.39
C HIS A 100 12.25 2.56 11.48
N HIS A 101 12.85 1.50 10.91
CA HIS A 101 13.74 1.69 9.76
C HIS A 101 13.03 2.49 8.69
N ASP A 102 13.79 3.29 7.93
CA ASP A 102 13.20 4.02 6.81
C ASP A 102 12.80 3.06 5.70
N LEU A 103 11.50 2.93 5.50
CA LEU A 103 10.87 2.10 4.48
C LEU A 103 9.80 2.90 3.74
N PRO A 104 9.52 2.55 2.47
CA PRO A 104 8.35 3.07 1.78
C PRO A 104 7.06 2.67 2.50
N PHE A 105 6.01 3.46 2.29
CA PHE A 105 4.63 3.24 2.76
C PHE A 105 4.37 3.40 4.27
N LEU A 106 5.37 3.65 5.11
CA LEU A 106 5.17 3.78 6.57
C LEU A 106 4.15 4.86 6.92
N VAL A 107 4.35 6.08 6.43
CA VAL A 107 3.49 7.24 6.74
C VAL A 107 2.07 7.02 6.24
N ASP A 108 1.92 6.57 5.01
CA ASP A 108 0.60 6.35 4.40
C ASP A 108 -0.17 5.25 5.13
N SER A 109 0.52 4.17 5.54
CA SER A 109 -0.09 3.05 6.26
C SER A 109 -0.54 3.44 7.68
N VAL A 110 0.27 4.21 8.41
CA VAL A 110 -0.11 4.75 9.73
C VAL A 110 -1.31 5.68 9.60
N ARG A 111 -1.31 6.61 8.63
CA ARG A 111 -2.45 7.50 8.36
C ARG A 111 -3.71 6.73 8.00
N THR A 112 -3.58 5.72 7.14
CA THR A 112 -4.71 4.87 6.73
C THR A 112 -5.33 4.15 7.92
N GLU A 113 -4.52 3.60 8.81
CA GLU A 113 -5.03 2.89 10.00
C GLU A 113 -5.71 3.84 10.98
N LEU A 114 -5.14 5.01 11.24
CA LEU A 114 -5.75 6.03 12.11
C LEU A 114 -7.10 6.49 11.54
N ASN A 115 -7.16 6.80 10.24
CA ASN A 115 -8.39 7.22 9.58
C ASN A 115 -9.46 6.10 9.57
N ARG A 116 -9.04 4.84 9.34
CA ARG A 116 -9.93 3.67 9.38
C ARG A 116 -10.61 3.50 10.74
N ARG A 117 -9.92 3.90 11.80
CA ARG A 117 -10.43 3.89 13.18
C ARG A 117 -11.21 5.14 13.57
N GLY A 118 -11.33 6.10 12.65
CA GLY A 118 -12.10 7.32 12.85
C GLY A 118 -11.36 8.43 13.60
N TYR A 119 -10.03 8.31 13.78
CA TYR A 119 -9.23 9.39 14.38
C TYR A 119 -8.88 10.46 13.35
N SER A 120 -9.14 11.72 13.69
CA SER A 120 -8.63 12.87 12.94
C SER A 120 -7.19 13.14 13.34
N ILE A 121 -6.35 13.42 12.34
CA ILE A 121 -4.93 13.76 12.54
C ILE A 121 -4.82 15.28 12.53
N HIS A 122 -4.40 15.85 13.64
CA HIS A 122 -4.23 17.30 13.82
C HIS A 122 -2.82 17.77 13.50
N THR A 123 -1.82 16.92 13.81
CA THR A 123 -0.40 17.18 13.50
C THR A 123 0.22 15.90 12.99
N LEU A 124 1.05 16.03 11.95
CA LEU A 124 1.89 14.94 11.44
C LEU A 124 3.27 15.51 11.15
N GLN A 125 4.26 15.01 11.89
CA GLN A 125 5.67 15.26 11.66
C GLN A 125 6.35 13.95 11.28
N THR A 126 7.16 13.98 10.24
CA THR A 126 7.98 12.84 9.86
C THR A 126 9.39 13.31 9.51
N THR A 127 10.37 12.58 9.98
CA THR A 127 11.77 12.85 9.65
C THR A 127 12.52 11.54 9.49
N VAL A 128 13.41 11.48 8.50
CA VAL A 128 14.38 10.41 8.36
C VAL A 128 15.67 10.87 9.03
N LEU A 129 16.09 10.09 9.99
CA LEU A 129 17.27 10.32 10.84
C LEU A 129 18.41 9.40 10.40
N SER A 130 19.61 9.98 10.23
CA SER A 130 20.83 9.20 10.00
C SER A 130 21.48 8.95 11.36
N VAL A 131 21.59 7.68 11.78
CA VAL A 131 22.05 7.31 13.13
C VAL A 131 23.13 6.23 13.10
N ARG A 132 23.95 6.18 14.14
CA ARG A 132 24.79 5.04 14.48
C ARG A 132 24.29 4.39 15.75
N ARG A 133 24.24 3.05 15.75
CA ARG A 133 23.81 2.24 16.89
C ARG A 133 24.82 1.17 17.22
N ASP A 134 24.83 0.77 18.49
CA ASP A 134 25.55 -0.44 18.90
C ASP A 134 24.74 -1.71 18.57
N ALA A 135 25.35 -2.88 18.79
CA ALA A 135 24.73 -4.18 18.55
C ALA A 135 23.48 -4.46 19.42
N LYS A 136 23.23 -3.64 20.45
CA LYS A 136 22.05 -3.74 21.33
C LYS A 136 20.96 -2.72 20.97
N GLY A 137 21.15 -1.98 19.87
CA GLY A 137 20.23 -0.95 19.43
C GLY A 137 20.31 0.38 20.19
N GLN A 138 21.34 0.57 21.05
CA GLN A 138 21.55 1.84 21.74
C GLN A 138 22.07 2.89 20.76
N LEU A 139 21.50 4.10 20.78
CA LEU A 139 21.97 5.22 19.99
C LEU A 139 23.39 5.61 20.40
N LEU A 140 24.33 5.57 19.48
CA LEU A 140 25.70 6.05 19.67
C LEU A 140 25.84 7.50 19.21
N GLU A 141 25.27 7.84 18.07
CA GLU A 141 25.36 9.16 17.47
C GLU A 141 24.20 9.44 16.52
N LEU A 142 23.63 10.64 16.62
CA LEU A 142 22.76 11.21 15.61
C LEU A 142 23.61 12.06 14.66
N LEU A 143 23.46 11.85 13.38
CA LEU A 143 24.22 12.51 12.32
C LEU A 143 23.40 13.60 11.62
N PRO A 144 24.03 14.54 10.92
CA PRO A 144 23.33 15.47 10.04
C PRO A 144 22.46 14.72 9.02
N LYS A 145 21.31 15.32 8.68
CA LYS A 145 20.34 14.74 7.74
C LYS A 145 20.99 14.38 6.40
N GLY A 146 20.73 13.17 5.92
CA GLY A 146 21.24 12.69 4.62
C GLY A 146 22.69 12.16 4.68
N THR A 147 23.27 12.03 5.87
CA THR A 147 24.56 11.33 6.02
C THR A 147 24.36 9.85 5.65
N SER A 148 25.28 9.31 4.85
CA SER A 148 25.31 7.91 4.45
C SER A 148 26.67 7.29 4.73
N GLY A 149 26.74 5.98 4.95
CA GLY A 149 27.96 5.21 5.26
C GLY A 149 27.58 3.79 5.62
N ASP A 150 28.56 2.88 5.62
CA ASP A 150 28.33 1.45 5.90
C ASP A 150 27.84 1.17 7.32
N ASP A 151 28.14 2.07 8.26
CA ASP A 151 27.74 2.00 9.66
C ASP A 151 26.59 2.97 10.01
N VAL A 152 25.97 3.61 9.01
CA VAL A 152 24.91 4.59 9.20
C VAL A 152 23.56 3.98 8.82
N LEU A 153 22.65 3.97 9.78
CA LEU A 153 21.28 3.51 9.60
C LEU A 153 20.38 4.71 9.29
N GLN A 154 19.40 4.47 8.43
CA GLN A 154 18.32 5.43 8.15
C GLN A 154 17.08 4.98 8.93
N GLU A 155 16.58 5.85 9.80
CA GLU A 155 15.41 5.57 10.62
C GLU A 155 14.35 6.64 10.44
N SER A 156 13.13 6.21 10.23
CA SER A 156 11.95 7.07 10.12
C SER A 156 11.32 7.27 11.49
N LEU A 157 11.29 8.51 11.94
CA LEU A 157 10.57 8.92 13.14
C LEU A 157 9.30 9.66 12.71
N MET A 158 8.15 9.22 13.21
CA MET A 158 6.88 9.91 13.05
C MET A 158 6.34 10.35 14.40
N TYR A 159 5.85 11.57 14.47
CA TYR A 159 5.11 12.12 15.59
C TYR A 159 3.76 12.64 15.07
N LEU A 160 2.68 12.16 15.68
CA LEU A 160 1.33 12.59 15.33
C LEU A 160 0.57 13.04 16.59
N GLU A 161 -0.29 14.02 16.41
CA GLU A 161 -1.33 14.35 17.38
C GLU A 161 -2.69 14.03 16.75
N ILE A 162 -3.46 13.18 17.42
CA ILE A 162 -4.78 12.73 16.99
C ILE A 162 -5.86 13.14 17.99
N ASP A 163 -7.12 12.97 17.63
CA ASP A 163 -8.24 13.15 18.55
C ASP A 163 -7.96 12.48 19.88
N ARG A 164 -8.30 13.17 20.98
CA ARG A 164 -7.99 12.66 22.32
C ARG A 164 -8.76 11.39 22.62
N CYS A 165 -8.06 10.30 22.81
CA CYS A 165 -8.60 9.04 23.28
C CYS A 165 -8.72 9.07 24.81
N ALA A 166 -9.95 8.99 25.33
CA ALA A 166 -10.19 9.07 26.77
C ALA A 166 -9.91 7.75 27.52
N ASN A 167 -9.92 6.63 26.81
CA ASN A 167 -9.82 5.30 27.40
C ASN A 167 -8.38 4.75 27.27
N ALA A 168 -7.73 4.53 28.42
CA ALA A 168 -6.37 3.97 28.45
C ALA A 168 -6.25 2.59 27.78
N ALA A 169 -7.30 1.76 27.80
CA ALA A 169 -7.29 0.47 27.10
C ALA A 169 -7.24 0.64 25.58
N GLU A 170 -7.94 1.65 25.05
CA GLU A 170 -7.93 1.95 23.61
C GLU A 170 -6.55 2.43 23.14
N LEU A 171 -5.80 3.19 23.98
CA LEU A 171 -4.43 3.61 23.65
C LEU A 171 -3.53 2.39 23.38
N ASN A 172 -3.63 1.36 24.25
CA ASN A 172 -2.85 0.12 24.08
C ASN A 172 -3.31 -0.70 22.88
N VAL A 173 -4.61 -0.69 22.57
CA VAL A 173 -5.14 -1.34 21.37
C VAL A 173 -4.60 -0.63 20.14
N LEU A 174 -4.66 0.70 20.10
CA LEU A 174 -4.17 1.49 18.99
C LEU A 174 -2.69 1.28 18.74
N ALA A 175 -1.85 1.27 19.81
CA ALA A 175 -0.43 1.00 19.68
C ALA A 175 -0.16 -0.36 19.00
N ARG A 176 -0.79 -1.43 19.47
CA ARG A 176 -0.63 -2.79 18.89
C ARG A 176 -1.08 -2.88 17.43
N GLU A 177 -2.16 -2.19 17.09
CA GLU A 177 -2.64 -2.19 15.70
C GLU A 177 -1.70 -1.43 14.76
N LEU A 178 -1.11 -0.34 15.24
CA LEU A 178 -0.08 0.37 14.48
C LEU A 178 1.19 -0.48 14.34
N GLU A 179 1.62 -1.18 15.40
CA GLU A 179 2.72 -2.13 15.33
C GLU A 179 2.46 -3.25 14.31
N GLN A 180 1.22 -3.78 14.29
CA GLN A 180 0.82 -4.78 13.32
C GLN A 180 0.89 -4.25 11.88
N VAL A 181 0.33 -3.06 11.61
CA VAL A 181 0.38 -2.45 10.26
C VAL A 181 1.83 -2.21 9.82
N LEU A 182 2.68 -1.73 10.71
CA LEU A 182 4.10 -1.52 10.42
C LEU A 182 4.83 -2.85 10.15
N GLY A 183 4.45 -3.92 10.84
CA GLY A 183 4.90 -5.28 10.54
C GLY A 183 4.45 -5.75 9.16
N GLU A 184 3.22 -5.45 8.76
CA GLU A 184 2.69 -5.72 7.41
C GLU A 184 3.49 -4.95 6.34
N VAL A 185 3.79 -3.66 6.56
CA VAL A 185 4.64 -2.85 5.66
C VAL A 185 6.01 -3.50 5.50
N ARG A 186 6.65 -3.88 6.61
CA ARG A 186 7.97 -4.49 6.58
C ARG A 186 7.99 -5.76 5.73
N VAL A 187 7.07 -6.68 5.97
CA VAL A 187 7.01 -7.96 5.22
C VAL A 187 6.78 -7.72 3.73
N ALA A 188 5.91 -6.76 3.36
CA ALA A 188 5.67 -6.41 1.96
C ALA A 188 6.92 -5.82 1.28
N VAL A 189 7.68 -4.97 2.00
CA VAL A 189 8.88 -4.32 1.46
C VAL A 189 10.07 -5.29 1.39
N GLU A 190 10.29 -6.12 2.43
CA GLU A 190 11.36 -7.12 2.44
C GLU A 190 11.23 -8.13 1.30
N ASP A 191 10.01 -8.53 0.97
CA ASP A 191 9.73 -9.49 -0.10
C ASP A 191 9.51 -8.85 -1.48
N PHE A 192 9.65 -7.53 -1.62
CA PHE A 192 9.38 -6.83 -2.89
C PHE A 192 10.29 -7.31 -4.03
N GLU A 193 11.60 -7.36 -3.84
CA GLU A 193 12.52 -7.87 -4.86
C GLU A 193 12.37 -9.38 -5.10
N PRO A 194 12.17 -10.25 -4.09
CA PRO A 194 11.76 -11.63 -4.30
C PRO A 194 10.49 -11.79 -5.16
N MET A 195 9.45 -10.97 -4.95
CA MET A 195 8.23 -11.02 -5.78
C MET A 195 8.51 -10.61 -7.23
N LYS A 196 9.32 -9.58 -7.47
CA LYS A 196 9.76 -9.20 -8.82
C LYS A 196 10.57 -10.31 -9.48
N ALA A 197 11.47 -10.96 -8.74
CA ALA A 197 12.23 -12.10 -9.25
C ALA A 197 11.32 -13.24 -9.70
N LYS A 198 10.26 -13.56 -8.93
CA LYS A 198 9.24 -14.53 -9.34
C LYS A 198 8.56 -14.16 -10.66
N LEU A 199 8.23 -12.88 -10.85
CA LEU A 199 7.64 -12.44 -12.12
C LEU A 199 8.61 -12.58 -13.30
N HIS A 200 9.89 -12.29 -13.09
CA HIS A 200 10.92 -12.52 -14.12
C HIS A 200 11.13 -14.01 -14.44
N GLU A 201 11.07 -14.89 -13.43
CA GLU A 201 11.11 -16.35 -13.64
C GLU A 201 9.94 -16.81 -14.52
N LEU A 202 8.72 -16.32 -14.23
CA LEU A 202 7.52 -16.64 -15.01
C LEU A 202 7.63 -16.12 -16.45
N LEU A 203 8.10 -14.87 -16.63
CA LEU A 203 8.36 -14.29 -17.95
C LEU A 203 9.32 -15.14 -18.79
N ALA A 204 10.42 -15.58 -18.22
CA ALA A 204 11.37 -16.46 -18.90
C ALA A 204 10.76 -17.84 -19.22
N GLY A 205 9.90 -18.35 -18.33
CA GLY A 205 9.21 -19.62 -18.49
C GLY A 205 8.15 -19.62 -19.59
N ILE A 206 7.52 -18.49 -19.90
CA ILE A 206 6.48 -18.38 -20.93
C ILE A 206 6.98 -18.82 -22.31
N ASP A 207 8.23 -18.52 -22.68
CA ASP A 207 8.80 -18.94 -23.95
C ASP A 207 9.18 -20.43 -23.99
N ALA A 208 9.64 -20.95 -22.86
CA ALA A 208 10.10 -22.33 -22.74
C ALA A 208 8.95 -23.36 -22.65
N THR A 209 7.74 -22.90 -22.31
CA THR A 209 6.59 -23.79 -22.12
C THR A 209 5.70 -23.77 -23.37
N GLU A 210 5.39 -24.96 -23.89
CA GLU A 210 4.39 -25.14 -24.95
C GLU A 210 2.99 -25.01 -24.32
N TYR A 211 2.45 -23.80 -24.38
CA TYR A 211 1.06 -23.54 -23.99
C TYR A 211 0.16 -23.73 -25.21
N ASN A 212 -0.96 -24.40 -25.04
CA ASN A 212 -2.02 -24.50 -26.06
C ASN A 212 -2.88 -23.24 -26.09
N VAL A 213 -2.24 -22.10 -26.36
CA VAL A 213 -2.86 -20.76 -26.44
C VAL A 213 -2.40 -20.04 -27.70
N ASP A 214 -3.17 -19.04 -28.10
CA ASP A 214 -2.85 -18.21 -29.27
C ASP A 214 -1.47 -17.54 -29.11
N PRO A 215 -0.57 -17.60 -30.11
CA PRO A 215 0.70 -16.88 -30.06
C PRO A 215 0.58 -15.36 -29.84
N GLU A 216 -0.50 -14.73 -30.31
CA GLU A 216 -0.76 -13.31 -30.07
C GLU A 216 -1.08 -13.06 -28.59
N GLU A 217 -1.91 -13.90 -27.95
CA GLU A 217 -2.17 -13.86 -26.52
C GLU A 217 -0.88 -14.01 -25.72
N LYS A 218 -0.06 -15.01 -26.05
CA LYS A 218 1.23 -15.26 -25.41
C LYS A 218 2.15 -14.02 -25.49
N SER A 219 2.22 -13.36 -26.62
CA SER A 219 3.01 -12.15 -26.84
C SER A 219 2.48 -10.99 -26.00
N GLU A 220 1.17 -10.79 -25.96
CA GLU A 220 0.53 -9.69 -25.21
C GLU A 220 0.68 -9.89 -23.69
N VAL A 221 0.60 -11.14 -23.22
CA VAL A 221 0.86 -11.48 -21.80
C VAL A 221 2.28 -11.09 -21.42
N LYS A 222 3.28 -11.37 -22.22
CA LYS A 222 4.68 -10.97 -21.95
C LYS A 222 4.82 -9.47 -21.82
N VAL A 223 4.27 -8.71 -22.79
CA VAL A 223 4.31 -7.25 -22.77
C VAL A 223 3.60 -6.70 -21.50
N PHE A 224 2.49 -7.32 -21.11
CA PHE A 224 1.77 -6.94 -19.90
C PHE A 224 2.59 -7.19 -18.63
N LEU A 225 3.23 -8.35 -18.50
CA LEU A 225 4.04 -8.67 -17.32
C LEU A 225 5.29 -7.78 -17.23
N GLU A 226 5.94 -7.48 -18.35
CA GLU A 226 7.05 -6.50 -18.41
C GLU A 226 6.56 -5.10 -17.99
N TRP A 227 5.38 -4.70 -18.43
CA TRP A 227 4.75 -3.44 -18.04
C TRP A 227 4.47 -3.38 -16.53
N LEU A 228 3.98 -4.47 -15.91
CA LEU A 228 3.77 -4.53 -14.46
C LEU A 228 5.05 -4.28 -13.66
N VAL A 229 6.18 -4.91 -14.05
CA VAL A 229 7.49 -4.75 -13.39
C VAL A 229 8.00 -3.31 -13.51
N ASN A 230 7.68 -2.63 -14.61
CA ASN A 230 8.13 -1.27 -14.90
C ASN A 230 7.30 -0.19 -14.18
N ASN A 231 7.15 -0.33 -12.85
CA ASN A 231 6.51 0.62 -11.95
C ASN A 231 5.01 0.87 -12.18
N HIS A 232 4.29 -0.09 -12.77
CA HIS A 232 2.83 0.01 -12.94
C HIS A 232 2.06 -0.77 -11.88
N PHE A 233 2.76 -1.58 -11.07
CA PHE A 233 2.14 -2.37 -10.02
C PHE A 233 2.98 -2.38 -8.75
N THR A 234 2.37 -2.07 -7.61
CA THR A 234 2.98 -2.19 -6.29
C THR A 234 2.69 -3.58 -5.76
N PHE A 235 3.69 -4.46 -5.80
CA PHE A 235 3.58 -5.82 -5.30
C PHE A 235 3.46 -5.82 -3.78
N LEU A 236 2.45 -6.49 -3.24
CA LEU A 236 2.18 -6.61 -1.81
C LEU A 236 2.21 -8.06 -1.32
N GLY A 237 1.98 -9.03 -2.21
CA GLY A 237 1.99 -10.44 -1.88
C GLY A 237 2.09 -11.33 -3.11
N TYR A 238 2.49 -12.58 -2.87
CA TYR A 238 2.60 -13.63 -3.88
C TYR A 238 2.27 -15.00 -3.29
N GLU A 239 1.60 -15.83 -4.06
CA GLU A 239 1.28 -17.22 -3.72
C GLU A 239 1.19 -18.09 -4.98
N GLU A 240 1.50 -19.38 -4.84
CA GLU A 240 1.30 -20.40 -5.88
C GLU A 240 0.31 -21.46 -5.39
N PHE A 241 -0.46 -21.99 -6.32
CA PHE A 241 -1.29 -23.15 -6.07
C PHE A 241 -1.42 -24.04 -7.31
N THR A 242 -1.62 -25.33 -7.07
CA THR A 242 -1.88 -26.33 -8.08
C THR A 242 -3.37 -26.62 -8.14
N VAL A 243 -3.83 -26.99 -9.32
CA VAL A 243 -5.22 -27.38 -9.59
C VAL A 243 -5.24 -28.87 -9.89
N SER A 244 -5.91 -29.68 -9.07
CA SER A 244 -6.15 -31.08 -9.37
C SER A 244 -7.54 -31.25 -9.98
N SER A 245 -7.63 -32.08 -11.01
CA SER A 245 -8.88 -32.35 -11.76
C SER A 245 -9.44 -33.74 -11.40
N GLU A 246 -9.46 -34.14 -10.13
CA GLU A 246 -10.11 -35.38 -9.74
C GLU A 246 -11.64 -35.17 -9.60
N ASP A 247 -12.39 -35.91 -10.40
CA ASP A 247 -13.85 -36.10 -10.43
C ASP A 247 -14.75 -34.95 -9.89
N GLU A 248 -15.43 -34.29 -10.82
CA GLU A 248 -16.59 -33.37 -10.67
C GLU A 248 -16.41 -32.08 -9.85
N GLY A 249 -15.25 -31.78 -9.28
CA GLY A 249 -15.14 -30.59 -8.42
C GLY A 249 -13.76 -29.98 -8.22
N GLY A 250 -12.74 -30.30 -9.00
CA GLY A 250 -11.37 -29.75 -8.91
C GLY A 250 -10.94 -29.21 -7.54
N GLN A 251 -9.76 -29.48 -7.10
CA GLN A 251 -9.25 -29.05 -5.81
C GLN A 251 -8.06 -28.09 -6.00
N LEU A 252 -8.04 -26.99 -5.24
CA LEU A 252 -6.90 -26.09 -5.16
C LEU A 252 -6.02 -26.44 -3.99
N SER A 253 -4.74 -26.63 -4.24
CA SER A 253 -3.73 -26.88 -3.21
C SER A 253 -2.69 -25.78 -3.23
N TYR A 254 -2.64 -24.97 -2.18
CA TYR A 254 -1.62 -23.91 -2.04
C TYR A 254 -0.26 -24.51 -1.66
N ASP A 255 0.79 -23.92 -2.20
CA ASP A 255 2.17 -24.19 -1.76
C ASP A 255 2.61 -23.14 -0.72
N PRO A 256 2.63 -23.48 0.59
CA PRO A 256 3.03 -22.55 1.63
C PRO A 256 4.47 -22.02 1.47
N SER A 257 5.35 -22.76 0.80
CA SER A 257 6.74 -22.36 0.58
C SER A 257 6.86 -21.21 -0.44
N SER A 258 5.80 -20.99 -1.24
CA SER A 258 5.74 -19.92 -2.24
C SER A 258 5.34 -18.56 -1.67
N PHE A 259 4.77 -18.50 -0.46
CA PHE A 259 4.19 -17.28 0.08
C PHE A 259 5.24 -16.17 0.29
N LEU A 260 4.98 -15.00 -0.29
CA LEU A 260 5.79 -13.79 -0.15
C LEU A 260 4.90 -12.60 0.24
N GLY A 261 5.50 -11.63 0.94
CA GLY A 261 4.80 -10.42 1.34
C GLY A 261 3.60 -10.69 2.25
N LEU A 262 2.53 -9.94 2.06
CA LEU A 262 1.32 -10.03 2.91
C LEU A 262 0.64 -11.40 2.88
N THR A 263 0.84 -12.21 1.85
CA THR A 263 0.27 -13.57 1.80
C THR A 263 0.81 -14.45 2.92
N LYS A 264 2.08 -14.27 3.36
CA LYS A 264 2.63 -14.93 4.56
C LYS A 264 1.76 -14.70 5.80
N LEU A 265 1.28 -13.46 5.97
CA LEU A 265 0.46 -13.07 7.12
C LEU A 265 -1.00 -13.47 6.95
N LEU A 266 -1.55 -13.30 5.75
CA LEU A 266 -2.94 -13.66 5.44
C LEU A 266 -3.20 -15.16 5.53
N ARG A 267 -2.17 -15.98 5.29
CA ARG A 267 -2.23 -17.44 5.34
C ARG A 267 -1.64 -18.03 6.64
N ALA A 268 -1.12 -17.18 7.52
CA ALA A 268 -0.54 -17.62 8.78
C ALA A 268 -1.59 -18.37 9.64
N GLY A 269 -1.23 -19.54 10.11
CA GLY A 269 -2.08 -20.35 10.96
C GLY A 269 -3.15 -21.18 10.24
N LEU A 270 -3.25 -21.08 8.91
CA LEU A 270 -4.10 -21.97 8.12
C LEU A 270 -3.45 -23.37 8.01
N THR A 271 -4.26 -24.42 8.14
CA THR A 271 -3.83 -25.79 7.91
C THR A 271 -3.86 -26.13 6.42
N ALA A 272 -3.27 -27.26 6.03
CA ALA A 272 -3.36 -27.75 4.66
C ALA A 272 -4.82 -27.95 4.20
N GLU A 273 -5.70 -28.34 5.12
CA GLU A 273 -7.15 -28.50 4.84
C GLU A 273 -7.81 -27.12 4.61
N ASP A 274 -7.45 -26.09 5.38
CA ASP A 274 -7.98 -24.73 5.20
C ASP A 274 -7.51 -24.09 3.89
N LEU A 275 -6.40 -24.57 3.34
CA LEU A 275 -5.83 -24.13 2.07
C LEU A 275 -6.41 -24.88 0.86
N HIS A 276 -7.34 -25.82 1.09
CA HIS A 276 -8.11 -26.46 0.04
C HIS A 276 -9.40 -25.68 -0.23
N ILE A 277 -9.64 -25.33 -1.49
CA ILE A 277 -10.86 -24.65 -1.92
C ILE A 277 -11.57 -25.57 -2.91
N GLU A 278 -12.81 -25.95 -2.56
CA GLU A 278 -13.69 -26.73 -3.43
C GLU A 278 -14.79 -25.86 -4.04
N GLY A 279 -15.33 -26.28 -5.20
CA GLY A 279 -16.55 -25.73 -5.74
C GLY A 279 -16.37 -24.58 -6.74
N TYR A 280 -17.16 -23.51 -6.63
CA TYR A 280 -17.32 -22.45 -7.63
C TYR A 280 -16.01 -21.79 -8.12
N ALA A 281 -15.01 -21.68 -7.26
CA ALA A 281 -13.69 -21.15 -7.61
C ALA A 281 -12.97 -22.02 -8.65
N VAL A 282 -13.26 -23.31 -8.72
CA VAL A 282 -12.65 -24.24 -9.67
C VAL A 282 -13.22 -24.06 -11.07
N ASN A 283 -14.51 -23.74 -11.21
CA ASN A 283 -15.11 -23.48 -12.51
C ASN A 283 -14.51 -22.27 -13.22
N TYR A 284 -14.09 -21.26 -12.44
CA TYR A 284 -13.38 -20.09 -12.96
C TYR A 284 -11.98 -20.44 -13.50
N LEU A 285 -11.32 -21.44 -12.90
CA LEU A 285 -10.00 -21.91 -13.33
C LEU A 285 -10.04 -22.75 -14.61
N GLN A 286 -11.24 -23.15 -15.06
CA GLN A 286 -11.39 -23.95 -16.29
C GLN A 286 -11.28 -23.12 -17.59
N GLU A 287 -11.31 -21.78 -17.53
CA GLU A 287 -11.05 -20.97 -18.69
C GLU A 287 -9.57 -21.02 -19.07
N PRO A 288 -9.20 -21.48 -20.28
CA PRO A 288 -7.82 -21.67 -20.71
C PRO A 288 -7.16 -20.36 -21.12
N THR A 289 -7.16 -19.38 -20.22
CA THR A 289 -6.49 -18.09 -20.41
C THR A 289 -5.21 -18.04 -19.57
N LEU A 290 -4.12 -17.50 -20.13
CA LEU A 290 -2.84 -17.36 -19.41
C LEU A 290 -2.92 -16.36 -18.26
N LEU A 291 -3.74 -15.32 -18.38
CA LEU A 291 -3.94 -14.32 -17.35
C LEU A 291 -5.34 -14.37 -16.75
N SER A 292 -5.41 -14.16 -15.46
CA SER A 292 -6.68 -13.89 -14.81
C SER A 292 -6.56 -12.75 -13.78
N PHE A 293 -7.67 -12.06 -13.57
CA PHE A 293 -7.74 -10.87 -12.73
C PHE A 293 -8.88 -11.00 -11.72
N ALA A 294 -8.62 -10.60 -10.48
CA ALA A 294 -9.64 -10.57 -9.44
C ALA A 294 -9.33 -9.47 -8.42
N LYS A 295 -10.28 -9.17 -7.52
CA LYS A 295 -10.09 -8.26 -6.39
C LYS A 295 -9.96 -9.04 -5.08
N ALA A 296 -9.15 -8.52 -4.15
CA ALA A 296 -9.12 -9.03 -2.78
C ALA A 296 -10.43 -8.71 -2.05
N ALA A 297 -10.79 -9.53 -1.06
CA ALA A 297 -12.02 -9.37 -0.29
C ALA A 297 -11.97 -8.20 0.71
N HIS A 298 -10.77 -7.75 1.07
CA HIS A 298 -10.55 -6.71 2.06
C HIS A 298 -9.61 -5.62 1.53
N PRO A 299 -9.82 -4.34 1.92
CA PRO A 299 -8.92 -3.28 1.55
C PRO A 299 -7.55 -3.47 2.20
N SER A 300 -6.50 -3.05 1.51
CA SER A 300 -5.14 -3.03 2.03
C SER A 300 -5.01 -2.06 3.20
N ARG A 301 -4.20 -2.43 4.19
CA ARG A 301 -3.73 -1.55 5.26
C ARG A 301 -2.37 -0.94 4.92
N VAL A 302 -1.67 -1.53 3.95
CA VAL A 302 -0.36 -1.09 3.48
C VAL A 302 -0.54 -0.18 2.28
N HIS A 303 0.17 0.94 2.27
CA HIS A 303 0.21 1.98 1.25
C HIS A 303 -1.09 2.81 1.20
N ARG A 304 -2.19 2.29 0.64
CA ARG A 304 -3.46 3.02 0.52
C ARG A 304 -4.67 2.10 0.78
N PRO A 305 -5.80 2.65 1.27
CA PRO A 305 -6.99 1.87 1.60
C PRO A 305 -7.80 1.51 0.35
N ALA A 306 -7.18 0.77 -0.56
CA ALA A 306 -7.81 0.25 -1.75
C ALA A 306 -7.84 -1.27 -1.71
N TYR A 307 -8.82 -1.88 -2.37
CA TYR A 307 -8.87 -3.32 -2.53
C TYR A 307 -7.75 -3.77 -3.47
N PRO A 308 -6.81 -4.60 -3.01
CA PRO A 308 -5.75 -5.10 -3.87
C PRO A 308 -6.30 -5.87 -5.08
N ASP A 309 -5.56 -5.80 -6.16
CA ASP A 309 -5.80 -6.62 -7.34
C ASP A 309 -4.99 -7.91 -7.24
N TYR A 310 -5.60 -9.00 -7.65
CA TYR A 310 -4.91 -10.23 -7.97
C TYR A 310 -4.65 -10.30 -9.47
N VAL A 311 -3.39 -10.46 -9.83
CA VAL A 311 -2.93 -10.78 -11.19
C VAL A 311 -2.35 -12.18 -11.16
N SER A 312 -2.98 -13.10 -11.86
CA SER A 312 -2.59 -14.50 -11.87
C SER A 312 -2.07 -14.92 -13.25
N ILE A 313 -0.96 -15.66 -13.25
CA ILE A 313 -0.38 -16.30 -14.43
C ILE A 313 -0.63 -17.80 -14.30
N ARG A 314 -1.23 -18.40 -15.33
CA ARG A 314 -1.65 -19.78 -15.34
C ARG A 314 -0.74 -20.64 -16.19
N GLN A 315 -0.50 -21.87 -15.74
CA GLN A 315 0.07 -22.94 -16.55
C GLN A 315 -1.08 -23.83 -17.01
N ILE A 316 -1.11 -24.07 -18.33
CA ILE A 316 -2.17 -24.82 -19.01
C ILE A 316 -1.51 -26.05 -19.63
N ASP A 317 -2.09 -27.25 -19.42
CA ASP A 317 -1.60 -28.49 -20.01
C ASP A 317 -2.00 -28.62 -21.49
N ALA A 318 -1.59 -29.73 -22.12
CA ALA A 318 -1.88 -30.01 -23.53
C ALA A 318 -3.38 -30.18 -23.82
N ASP A 319 -4.17 -30.50 -22.82
CA ASP A 319 -5.63 -30.66 -22.92
C ASP A 319 -6.39 -29.34 -22.69
N GLY A 320 -5.67 -28.23 -22.45
CA GLY A 320 -6.26 -26.91 -22.21
C GLY A 320 -6.72 -26.71 -20.76
N LYS A 321 -6.30 -27.54 -19.80
CA LYS A 321 -6.68 -27.42 -18.40
C LYS A 321 -5.61 -26.64 -17.63
N VAL A 322 -6.07 -25.76 -16.72
CA VAL A 322 -5.18 -25.06 -15.80
C VAL A 322 -4.70 -26.04 -14.72
N ILE A 323 -3.37 -26.22 -14.63
CA ILE A 323 -2.72 -27.12 -13.68
C ILE A 323 -2.03 -26.39 -12.54
N LYS A 324 -1.64 -25.15 -12.75
CA LYS A 324 -0.97 -24.28 -11.76
C LYS A 324 -1.34 -22.83 -11.98
N GLU A 325 -1.44 -22.07 -10.91
CA GLU A 325 -1.59 -20.61 -10.95
C GLU A 325 -0.58 -19.94 -10.02
N SER A 326 0.15 -18.96 -10.54
CA SER A 326 1.03 -18.08 -9.81
C SER A 326 0.36 -16.72 -9.68
N ARG A 327 0.05 -16.30 -8.45
CA ARG A 327 -0.81 -15.15 -8.16
C ARG A 327 -0.04 -14.04 -7.44
N PHE A 328 -0.04 -12.86 -8.02
CA PHE A 328 0.45 -11.64 -7.41
C PHE A 328 -0.71 -10.83 -6.84
N MET A 329 -0.55 -10.35 -5.62
CA MET A 329 -1.46 -9.39 -4.97
C MET A 329 -0.79 -8.03 -4.93
N GLY A 330 -1.50 -6.97 -5.28
CA GLY A 330 -0.94 -5.63 -5.23
C GLY A 330 -1.91 -4.53 -5.65
N LEU A 331 -1.36 -3.37 -5.93
CA LEU A 331 -2.11 -2.18 -6.31
C LEU A 331 -1.51 -1.57 -7.58
N TYR A 332 -2.33 -1.28 -8.58
CA TYR A 332 -1.87 -0.49 -9.72
C TYR A 332 -1.41 0.89 -9.26
N THR A 333 -0.30 1.36 -9.81
CA THR A 333 0.25 2.68 -9.47
C THR A 333 -0.60 3.81 -10.07
N SER A 334 -0.43 5.03 -9.59
CA SER A 334 -1.16 6.21 -10.10
C SER A 334 -0.93 6.47 -11.58
N SER A 335 0.21 6.06 -12.14
CA SER A 335 0.52 6.18 -13.57
C SER A 335 -0.49 5.45 -14.45
N VAL A 336 -0.96 4.27 -14.02
CA VAL A 336 -1.94 3.45 -14.76
C VAL A 336 -3.27 4.19 -14.97
N TYR A 337 -3.70 4.95 -13.97
CA TYR A 337 -4.96 5.70 -14.08
C TYR A 337 -4.85 6.96 -14.96
N GLY A 338 -3.64 7.45 -15.19
CA GLY A 338 -3.36 8.56 -16.11
C GLY A 338 -3.00 8.13 -17.52
N GLU A 339 -2.75 6.84 -17.75
CA GLU A 339 -2.39 6.29 -19.05
C GLU A 339 -3.64 6.01 -19.89
N SER A 340 -3.56 6.27 -21.22
CA SER A 340 -4.65 5.95 -22.14
C SER A 340 -4.89 4.44 -22.22
N VAL A 341 -6.15 4.03 -22.25
CA VAL A 341 -6.55 2.62 -22.38
C VAL A 341 -6.00 1.95 -23.64
N HIS A 342 -5.69 2.73 -24.68
CA HIS A 342 -5.07 2.24 -25.92
C HIS A 342 -3.56 1.93 -25.76
N ALA A 343 -2.91 2.44 -24.71
CA ALA A 343 -1.49 2.21 -24.43
C ALA A 343 -1.26 1.06 -23.43
N ILE A 344 -2.24 0.79 -22.55
CA ILE A 344 -2.11 -0.24 -21.50
C ILE A 344 -2.17 -1.64 -22.13
N PRO A 345 -1.10 -2.45 -21.98
CA PRO A 345 -1.08 -3.82 -22.49
C PRO A 345 -2.26 -4.64 -21.94
N TYR A 346 -2.73 -5.62 -22.72
CA TYR A 346 -3.92 -6.42 -22.44
C TYR A 346 -5.25 -5.63 -22.51
N ILE A 347 -5.36 -4.43 -21.95
CA ILE A 347 -6.56 -3.57 -22.09
C ILE A 347 -6.71 -3.10 -23.54
N ARG A 348 -5.61 -2.68 -24.17
CA ARG A 348 -5.64 -2.16 -25.56
C ARG A 348 -6.28 -3.13 -26.55
N GLY A 349 -6.04 -4.44 -26.39
CA GLY A 349 -6.65 -5.47 -27.21
C GLY A 349 -8.17 -5.55 -27.00
N LYS A 350 -8.62 -5.50 -25.73
CA LYS A 350 -10.05 -5.46 -25.40
C LYS A 350 -10.73 -4.21 -25.94
N VAL A 351 -10.08 -3.05 -25.81
CA VAL A 351 -10.58 -1.77 -26.31
C VAL A 351 -10.75 -1.81 -27.83
N ALA A 352 -9.72 -2.25 -28.56
CA ALA A 352 -9.79 -2.40 -30.01
C ALA A 352 -10.91 -3.34 -30.44
N GLU A 353 -11.14 -4.42 -29.71
CA GLU A 353 -12.22 -5.37 -30.00
C GLU A 353 -13.61 -4.77 -29.70
N VAL A 354 -13.78 -3.99 -28.64
CA VAL A 354 -15.04 -3.25 -28.37
C VAL A 354 -15.30 -2.23 -29.46
N GLU A 355 -14.30 -1.47 -29.89
CA GLU A 355 -14.41 -0.51 -30.99
C GLU A 355 -14.82 -1.20 -32.32
N ARG A 356 -14.16 -2.30 -32.63
CA ARG A 356 -14.49 -3.10 -33.84
C ARG A 356 -15.93 -3.63 -33.81
N ARG A 357 -16.40 -4.15 -32.68
CA ARG A 357 -17.76 -4.69 -32.50
C ARG A 357 -18.83 -3.60 -32.56
N SER A 358 -18.51 -2.39 -32.14
CA SER A 358 -19.44 -1.26 -32.17
C SER A 358 -19.85 -0.89 -33.60
N GLY A 359 -18.96 -1.08 -34.57
CA GLY A 359 -19.15 -0.66 -35.94
C GLY A 359 -19.22 0.86 -36.13
N PHE A 360 -18.89 1.65 -35.12
CA PHE A 360 -18.91 3.11 -35.20
C PHE A 360 -17.67 3.64 -35.93
N ASP A 361 -17.86 4.68 -36.76
CA ASP A 361 -16.73 5.43 -37.30
C ASP A 361 -16.10 6.25 -36.17
N ALA A 362 -14.78 6.04 -35.91
CA ALA A 362 -14.02 6.73 -34.86
C ALA A 362 -14.07 8.27 -34.94
N LYS A 363 -14.34 8.83 -36.15
CA LYS A 363 -14.47 10.29 -36.36
C LYS A 363 -15.89 10.78 -36.12
N ALA A 364 -16.88 9.89 -36.16
CA ALA A 364 -18.27 10.23 -35.91
C ALA A 364 -18.53 10.51 -34.41
N HIS A 365 -19.67 11.14 -34.12
CA HIS A 365 -20.06 11.47 -32.74
C HIS A 365 -20.09 10.27 -31.82
N LEU A 366 -20.76 9.20 -32.22
CA LEU A 366 -20.85 7.95 -31.46
C LEU A 366 -19.51 7.27 -31.25
N GLY A 367 -18.58 7.33 -32.23
CA GLY A 367 -17.24 6.78 -32.07
C GLY A 367 -16.40 7.56 -31.02
N LYS A 368 -16.56 8.89 -31.00
CA LYS A 368 -15.88 9.72 -29.98
C LYS A 368 -16.45 9.51 -28.57
N GLU A 369 -17.75 9.36 -28.45
CA GLU A 369 -18.41 9.02 -27.18
C GLU A 369 -18.00 7.64 -26.68
N LEU A 370 -17.91 6.63 -27.57
CA LEU A 370 -17.41 5.32 -27.25
C LEU A 370 -15.97 5.39 -26.67
N ALA A 371 -15.08 6.11 -27.37
CA ALA A 371 -13.71 6.28 -26.91
C ALA A 371 -13.65 6.98 -25.54
N GLN A 372 -14.48 8.01 -25.31
CA GLN A 372 -14.57 8.69 -24.03
C GLN A 372 -15.09 7.78 -22.93
N VAL A 373 -16.10 6.96 -23.18
CA VAL A 373 -16.61 5.98 -22.21
C VAL A 373 -15.51 5.01 -21.82
N LEU A 374 -14.77 4.47 -22.79
CA LEU A 374 -13.67 3.54 -22.53
C LEU A 374 -12.54 4.18 -21.68
N GLU A 375 -12.22 5.45 -21.93
CA GLU A 375 -11.19 6.19 -21.14
C GLU A 375 -11.61 6.48 -19.70
N VAL A 376 -12.91 6.62 -19.40
CA VAL A 376 -13.41 6.90 -18.04
C VAL A 376 -13.75 5.65 -17.25
N LEU A 377 -13.85 4.49 -17.87
CA LEU A 377 -14.09 3.24 -17.15
C LEU A 377 -12.94 2.93 -16.19
N PRO A 378 -13.25 2.42 -14.98
CA PRO A 378 -12.22 1.97 -14.05
C PRO A 378 -11.30 0.94 -14.72
N ARG A 379 -9.99 1.12 -14.56
CA ARG A 379 -8.99 0.20 -15.15
C ARG A 379 -9.22 -1.24 -14.67
N ASP A 380 -9.62 -1.39 -13.41
CA ASP A 380 -9.94 -2.69 -12.82
C ASP A 380 -11.06 -3.41 -13.59
N ASP A 381 -12.10 -2.67 -13.99
CA ASP A 381 -13.22 -3.24 -14.77
C ASP A 381 -12.76 -3.64 -16.17
N LEU A 382 -11.89 -2.85 -16.80
CA LEU A 382 -11.32 -3.19 -18.11
C LEU A 382 -10.45 -4.45 -18.05
N PHE A 383 -9.67 -4.65 -16.99
CA PHE A 383 -8.89 -5.88 -16.79
C PHE A 383 -9.79 -7.10 -16.58
N GLN A 384 -10.76 -6.99 -15.68
CA GLN A 384 -11.50 -8.13 -15.16
C GLN A 384 -12.69 -8.54 -16.00
N THR A 385 -13.38 -7.59 -16.68
CA THR A 385 -14.62 -7.87 -17.38
C THR A 385 -14.37 -8.66 -18.66
N PRO A 386 -15.09 -9.78 -18.90
CA PRO A 386 -15.07 -10.49 -20.17
C PRO A 386 -15.49 -9.59 -21.34
N ILE A 387 -14.92 -9.81 -22.52
CA ILE A 387 -15.12 -8.94 -23.69
C ILE A 387 -16.57 -8.79 -24.10
N ASP A 388 -17.38 -9.84 -23.98
CA ASP A 388 -18.79 -9.83 -24.36
C ASP A 388 -19.62 -8.95 -23.41
N GLU A 389 -19.35 -9.06 -22.11
CA GLU A 389 -19.99 -8.23 -21.08
C GLU A 389 -19.53 -6.77 -21.18
N LEU A 390 -18.22 -6.54 -21.38
CA LEU A 390 -17.66 -5.22 -21.57
C LEU A 390 -18.29 -4.51 -22.78
N SER A 391 -18.34 -5.18 -23.92
CA SER A 391 -18.97 -4.65 -25.15
C SER A 391 -20.43 -4.28 -24.90
N SER A 392 -21.20 -5.16 -24.28
CA SER A 392 -22.62 -4.92 -23.98
C SER A 392 -22.81 -3.74 -23.03
N THR A 393 -21.97 -3.64 -21.99
CA THR A 393 -22.02 -2.55 -21.00
C THR A 393 -21.69 -1.22 -21.65
N VAL A 394 -20.57 -1.13 -22.37
CA VAL A 394 -20.11 0.09 -23.04
C VAL A 394 -21.13 0.58 -24.07
N MET A 395 -21.66 -0.30 -24.90
CA MET A 395 -22.71 0.05 -25.88
C MET A 395 -23.98 0.56 -25.20
N SER A 396 -24.33 -0.04 -24.06
CA SER A 396 -25.48 0.41 -23.27
C SER A 396 -25.26 1.81 -22.69
N ILE A 397 -24.03 2.14 -22.25
CA ILE A 397 -23.63 3.45 -21.72
C ILE A 397 -23.75 4.51 -22.84
N VAL A 398 -23.14 4.29 -23.99
CA VAL A 398 -23.21 5.21 -25.15
C VAL A 398 -24.65 5.51 -25.52
N GLN A 399 -25.53 4.49 -25.59
CA GLN A 399 -26.95 4.68 -25.92
C GLN A 399 -27.74 5.45 -24.86
N ILE A 400 -27.31 5.48 -23.60
CA ILE A 400 -28.00 6.18 -22.52
C ILE A 400 -27.65 7.66 -22.52
N GLN A 401 -26.42 8.04 -22.86
CA GLN A 401 -25.98 9.44 -22.92
C GLN A 401 -26.88 10.26 -23.84
N GLU A 402 -27.37 9.65 -24.91
CA GLU A 402 -28.35 10.29 -25.85
C GLU A 402 -29.75 10.46 -25.24
N ARG A 403 -30.09 9.77 -24.13
CA ARG A 403 -31.49 9.66 -23.65
C ARG A 403 -31.77 10.30 -22.31
N ASN A 404 -30.79 10.96 -21.66
CA ASN A 404 -30.92 11.54 -20.31
C ASN A 404 -31.54 10.57 -19.27
N LYS A 405 -31.15 9.31 -19.29
CA LYS A 405 -31.63 8.25 -18.39
C LYS A 405 -30.50 7.81 -17.48
N ILE A 406 -30.83 7.47 -16.22
CA ILE A 406 -29.91 6.83 -15.28
C ILE A 406 -30.08 5.31 -15.41
N ARG A 407 -28.98 4.59 -15.53
CA ARG A 407 -28.96 3.13 -15.49
C ARG A 407 -27.86 2.65 -14.55
N VAL A 408 -28.13 1.57 -13.85
CA VAL A 408 -27.18 0.93 -12.94
C VAL A 408 -26.72 -0.36 -13.60
N PHE A 409 -25.40 -0.55 -13.66
CA PHE A 409 -24.77 -1.78 -14.14
C PHE A 409 -24.18 -2.49 -12.93
N LEU A 410 -24.54 -3.76 -12.77
CA LEU A 410 -24.03 -4.61 -11.69
C LEU A 410 -23.14 -5.67 -12.31
N ARG A 411 -21.92 -5.75 -11.83
CA ARG A 411 -20.99 -6.83 -12.15
C ARG A 411 -20.76 -7.69 -10.93
N LYS A 412 -20.83 -9.00 -11.10
CA LYS A 412 -20.46 -9.97 -10.08
C LYS A 412 -19.00 -10.38 -10.31
N ASP A 413 -18.18 -10.27 -9.26
CA ASP A 413 -16.81 -10.79 -9.29
C ASP A 413 -16.84 -12.30 -9.60
N PRO A 414 -15.88 -12.84 -10.37
CA PRO A 414 -15.72 -14.27 -10.60
C PRO A 414 -15.76 -15.14 -9.35
N TYR A 415 -15.31 -14.63 -8.21
CA TYR A 415 -15.39 -15.31 -6.92
C TYR A 415 -16.70 -15.10 -6.16
N GLY A 416 -17.66 -14.42 -6.74
CA GLY A 416 -18.97 -14.14 -6.15
C GLY A 416 -18.98 -13.18 -4.98
N ARG A 417 -17.85 -12.49 -4.74
CA ARG A 417 -17.61 -11.66 -3.55
C ARG A 417 -17.83 -10.17 -3.75
N PHE A 418 -17.82 -9.69 -4.98
CA PHE A 418 -17.88 -8.27 -5.30
C PHE A 418 -18.98 -7.96 -6.31
N LEU A 419 -19.72 -6.91 -5.99
CA LEU A 419 -20.59 -6.23 -6.95
C LEU A 419 -19.94 -4.90 -7.29
N SER A 420 -19.41 -4.74 -8.48
CA SER A 420 -19.03 -3.43 -8.99
C SER A 420 -20.28 -2.69 -9.43
N LEU A 421 -20.51 -1.51 -8.86
CA LEU A 421 -21.64 -0.64 -9.21
C LEU A 421 -21.08 0.48 -10.08
N ILE A 422 -21.39 0.45 -11.37
CA ILE A 422 -21.10 1.59 -12.25
C ILE A 422 -22.34 2.48 -12.24
N HIS A 423 -22.22 3.66 -11.64
CA HIS A 423 -23.26 4.68 -11.63
C HIS A 423 -22.91 5.74 -12.67
N ILE A 424 -23.79 5.90 -13.63
CA ILE A 424 -23.65 6.90 -14.71
C ILE A 424 -24.78 7.88 -14.62
#